data_9161777b94d0406cf13688cec8b74cb7
#
_entry.id   9161777b94d0406cf13688cec8b74cb7
#
_cell.length_a   1.000
_cell.length_b   1.000
_cell.length_c   1.000
_cell.angle_alpha   90.00
_cell.angle_beta   90.00
_cell.angle_gamma   90.00
#
_symmetry.space_group_name_H-M   'P 1'
#
loop_
_entity.id
_entity.type
_entity.pdbx_description
1 polymer ?
#
loop_
_entity_poly.entity_id
_entity_poly.type
_entity_poly.pdbx_seq_one_letter_code
_entity_poly.pdbx_strand_id
1 'polypeptide(L)'
;MLKNLRIVLVRPRGSGNIGSIARAMKNMGARELAIVGTARTRSFWARAMAVHGRDILSEAKRYGTIREAIADCTLVVGTTCRGGLYRKHSQTPHEVAPTIAAAARAGKVAMIFGPEDHGLSNQDLEACQLLITIPAHADYQSLNVAQAAVICLYEIFLASLGAAAVEKIERARAEDIERLYDIMREALLKIGFLDSQNPEHMLLAFRRILARAGLEDTDVRIFTGLFRQIEWYADKGWKVVEEKEKRGVKIR
;
A
#
# COMPACT_ATOMS: atom_id res chain seq x y z
N MET A 1 -15.03 4.81 -6.23
CA MET A 1 -13.60 4.61 -6.46
C MET A 1 -13.38 4.01 -7.85
N LEU A 2 -13.03 2.76 -8.07
CA LEU A 2 -12.68 2.23 -9.41
C LEU A 2 -13.86 1.66 -10.21
N LYS A 3 -15.07 2.24 -10.09
CA LYS A 3 -16.28 1.74 -10.80
C LYS A 3 -16.18 1.84 -12.33
N ASN A 4 -15.42 2.82 -12.81
CA ASN A 4 -15.22 3.05 -14.24
C ASN A 4 -13.96 2.37 -14.79
N LEU A 5 -13.27 1.54 -13.98
CA LEU A 5 -12.14 0.74 -14.45
C LEU A 5 -12.65 -0.62 -14.91
N ARG A 6 -12.49 -0.89 -16.21
CA ARG A 6 -12.80 -2.17 -16.86
C ARG A 6 -11.53 -2.98 -17.01
N ILE A 7 -11.52 -4.21 -16.50
CA ILE A 7 -10.46 -5.17 -16.76
C ILE A 7 -10.84 -6.01 -17.98
N VAL A 8 -9.99 -6.01 -18.99
CA VAL A 8 -10.20 -6.73 -20.25
C VAL A 8 -9.19 -7.88 -20.34
N LEU A 9 -9.68 -9.11 -20.37
CA LEU A 9 -8.85 -10.29 -20.56
C LEU A 9 -8.99 -10.79 -21.98
N VAL A 10 -7.87 -10.79 -22.71
CA VAL A 10 -7.83 -11.17 -24.12
C VAL A 10 -7.46 -12.64 -24.23
N ARG A 11 -8.39 -13.45 -24.74
CA ARG A 11 -8.21 -14.90 -24.95
C ARG A 11 -7.61 -15.63 -23.73
N PRO A 12 -8.10 -15.38 -22.49
CA PRO A 12 -7.53 -16.00 -21.31
C PRO A 12 -7.70 -17.52 -21.36
N ARG A 13 -6.67 -18.28 -20.98
CA ARG A 13 -6.65 -19.75 -21.03
C ARG A 13 -7.03 -20.38 -19.70
N GLY A 14 -6.47 -19.84 -18.61
CA GLY A 14 -6.67 -20.37 -17.26
C GLY A 14 -7.93 -19.84 -16.59
N SER A 15 -8.98 -20.65 -16.46
CA SER A 15 -10.20 -20.24 -15.77
C SER A 15 -9.95 -19.87 -14.29
N GLY A 16 -8.96 -20.48 -13.62
CA GLY A 16 -8.54 -20.10 -12.28
C GLY A 16 -7.97 -18.68 -12.22
N ASN A 17 -7.22 -18.26 -13.24
CA ASN A 17 -6.71 -16.89 -13.35
C ASN A 17 -7.85 -15.88 -13.46
N ILE A 18 -8.88 -16.19 -14.26
CA ILE A 18 -10.08 -15.35 -14.37
C ILE A 18 -10.73 -15.15 -12.99
N GLY A 19 -10.86 -16.24 -12.22
CA GLY A 19 -11.40 -16.19 -10.86
C GLY A 19 -10.55 -15.36 -9.92
N SER A 20 -9.24 -15.55 -9.92
CA SER A 20 -8.28 -14.80 -9.09
C SER A 20 -8.32 -13.30 -9.42
N ILE A 21 -8.42 -12.95 -10.71
CA ILE A 21 -8.57 -11.55 -11.15
C ILE A 21 -9.89 -10.96 -10.66
N ALA A 22 -11.01 -11.69 -10.77
CA ALA A 22 -12.29 -11.23 -10.25
C ALA A 22 -12.25 -10.97 -8.73
N ARG A 23 -11.55 -11.82 -7.98
CA ARG A 23 -11.30 -11.60 -6.54
C ARG A 23 -10.48 -10.34 -6.30
N ALA A 24 -9.40 -10.13 -7.04
CA ALA A 24 -8.57 -8.93 -6.94
C ALA A 24 -9.36 -7.66 -7.28
N MET A 25 -10.17 -7.70 -8.34
CA MET A 25 -11.08 -6.60 -8.69
C MET A 25 -12.04 -6.26 -7.54
N LYS A 26 -12.62 -7.27 -6.91
CA LYS A 26 -13.51 -7.09 -5.76
C LYS A 26 -12.81 -6.41 -4.59
N ASN A 27 -11.59 -6.85 -4.27
CA ASN A 27 -10.77 -6.27 -3.19
C ASN A 27 -10.46 -4.79 -3.44
N MET A 28 -10.20 -4.40 -4.69
CA MET A 28 -9.81 -3.04 -5.07
C MET A 28 -10.99 -2.18 -5.59
N GLY A 29 -12.22 -2.69 -5.53
CA GLY A 29 -13.43 -1.94 -5.87
C GLY A 29 -13.67 -1.73 -7.36
N ALA A 30 -12.97 -2.47 -8.25
CA ALA A 30 -13.27 -2.56 -9.68
C ALA A 30 -14.36 -3.61 -9.93
N ARG A 31 -15.26 -3.37 -10.89
CA ARG A 31 -16.41 -4.26 -11.11
C ARG A 31 -16.61 -4.71 -12.56
N GLU A 32 -16.17 -3.94 -13.54
CA GLU A 32 -16.38 -4.27 -14.95
C GLU A 32 -15.31 -5.26 -15.44
N LEU A 33 -15.68 -6.53 -15.62
CA LEU A 33 -14.86 -7.56 -16.25
C LEU A 33 -15.34 -7.80 -17.68
N ALA A 34 -14.43 -7.69 -18.64
CA ALA A 34 -14.66 -8.01 -20.05
C ALA A 34 -13.75 -9.16 -20.49
N ILE A 35 -14.30 -10.09 -21.24
CA ILE A 35 -13.59 -11.22 -21.84
C ILE A 35 -13.66 -11.09 -23.35
N VAL A 36 -12.50 -10.98 -23.99
CA VAL A 36 -12.42 -11.09 -25.44
C VAL A 36 -12.11 -12.52 -25.81
N GLY A 37 -13.07 -13.17 -26.48
CA GLY A 37 -12.97 -14.59 -26.87
C GLY A 37 -13.95 -15.51 -26.12
N THR A 38 -13.65 -16.80 -26.10
CA THR A 38 -14.60 -17.87 -25.74
C THR A 38 -14.41 -18.44 -24.32
N ALA A 39 -13.51 -17.88 -23.51
CA ALA A 39 -13.19 -18.39 -22.19
C ALA A 39 -14.41 -18.46 -21.24
N ARG A 40 -14.46 -19.50 -20.42
CA ARG A 40 -15.61 -19.76 -19.52
C ARG A 40 -15.43 -19.12 -18.15
N THR A 41 -16.16 -18.04 -17.87
CA THR A 41 -16.16 -17.35 -16.57
C THR A 41 -16.86 -18.13 -15.45
N ARG A 42 -17.78 -19.05 -15.80
CA ARG A 42 -18.59 -19.81 -14.85
C ARG A 42 -18.10 -21.24 -14.58
N SER A 43 -16.84 -21.57 -14.94
CA SER A 43 -16.26 -22.87 -14.64
C SER A 43 -16.08 -23.09 -13.13
N PHE A 44 -15.93 -24.34 -12.71
CA PHE A 44 -15.66 -24.69 -11.31
C PHE A 44 -14.44 -23.91 -10.77
N TRP A 45 -13.31 -23.96 -11.48
CA TRP A 45 -12.09 -23.28 -11.06
C TRP A 45 -12.20 -21.76 -11.00
N ALA A 46 -12.89 -21.13 -11.96
CA ALA A 46 -13.13 -19.69 -11.91
C ALA A 46 -13.92 -19.31 -10.65
N ARG A 47 -14.98 -20.05 -10.33
CA ARG A 47 -15.82 -19.79 -9.14
C ARG A 47 -15.11 -20.09 -7.83
N ALA A 48 -14.28 -21.14 -7.78
CA ALA A 48 -13.50 -21.50 -6.61
C ALA A 48 -12.47 -20.41 -6.27
N MET A 49 -11.74 -19.92 -7.28
CA MET A 49 -10.71 -18.88 -7.08
C MET A 49 -11.28 -17.48 -6.86
N ALA A 50 -12.47 -17.18 -7.36
CA ALA A 50 -13.12 -15.88 -7.18
C ALA A 50 -13.62 -15.64 -5.74
N VAL A 51 -13.97 -16.70 -5.00
CA VAL A 51 -14.50 -16.64 -3.63
C VAL A 51 -15.68 -15.64 -3.55
N HIS A 52 -15.47 -14.46 -2.97
CA HIS A 52 -16.47 -13.40 -2.87
C HIS A 52 -16.58 -12.51 -4.12
N GLY A 53 -15.75 -12.70 -5.13
CA GLY A 53 -15.79 -12.00 -6.42
C GLY A 53 -16.66 -12.70 -7.48
N ARG A 54 -17.53 -13.65 -7.09
CA ARG A 54 -18.39 -14.40 -8.02
C ARG A 54 -19.42 -13.52 -8.74
N ASP A 55 -19.85 -12.43 -8.13
CA ASP A 55 -20.70 -11.42 -8.76
C ASP A 55 -20.04 -10.84 -10.02
N ILE A 56 -18.74 -10.48 -9.95
CA ILE A 56 -17.97 -9.98 -11.10
C ILE A 56 -17.91 -11.02 -12.22
N LEU A 57 -17.74 -12.31 -11.89
CA LEU A 57 -17.76 -13.37 -12.89
C LEU A 57 -19.14 -13.53 -13.57
N SER A 58 -20.22 -13.36 -12.80
CA SER A 58 -21.58 -13.50 -13.34
C SER A 58 -21.98 -12.34 -14.23
N GLU A 59 -21.48 -11.15 -13.94
CA GLU A 59 -21.72 -9.90 -14.67
C GLU A 59 -20.71 -9.67 -15.83
N ALA A 60 -19.68 -10.54 -15.94
CA ALA A 60 -18.65 -10.42 -16.95
C ALA A 60 -19.23 -10.41 -18.37
N LYS A 61 -18.89 -9.38 -19.15
CA LYS A 61 -19.32 -9.23 -20.52
C LYS A 61 -18.35 -9.91 -21.47
N ARG A 62 -18.88 -10.41 -22.59
CA ARG A 62 -18.09 -11.08 -23.64
C ARG A 62 -18.12 -10.26 -24.90
N TYR A 63 -16.99 -10.23 -25.57
CA TYR A 63 -16.76 -9.49 -26.80
C TYR A 63 -16.02 -10.38 -27.80
N GLY A 64 -16.28 -10.16 -29.08
CA GLY A 64 -15.54 -10.82 -30.17
C GLY A 64 -14.14 -10.23 -30.36
N THR A 65 -14.02 -8.92 -30.18
CA THR A 65 -12.80 -8.17 -30.45
C THR A 65 -12.44 -7.21 -29.28
N ILE A 66 -11.16 -6.81 -29.21
CA ILE A 66 -10.72 -5.78 -28.27
C ILE A 66 -11.44 -4.47 -28.56
N ARG A 67 -11.57 -4.10 -29.85
CA ARG A 67 -12.23 -2.86 -30.28
C ARG A 67 -13.65 -2.74 -29.73
N GLU A 68 -14.42 -3.82 -29.75
CA GLU A 68 -15.76 -3.85 -29.14
C GLU A 68 -15.70 -3.70 -27.61
N ALA A 69 -14.72 -4.37 -26.96
CA ALA A 69 -14.59 -4.35 -25.51
C ALA A 69 -14.20 -2.98 -24.94
N ILE A 70 -13.61 -2.10 -25.76
CA ILE A 70 -13.09 -0.79 -25.32
C ILE A 70 -13.82 0.40 -25.98
N ALA A 71 -14.85 0.16 -26.79
CA ALA A 71 -15.49 1.19 -27.61
C ALA A 71 -16.02 2.41 -26.85
N ASP A 72 -16.41 2.22 -25.58
CA ASP A 72 -16.92 3.25 -24.68
C ASP A 72 -15.87 3.75 -23.68
N CYS A 73 -14.59 3.38 -23.84
CA CYS A 73 -13.50 3.79 -22.96
C CYS A 73 -12.77 5.03 -23.49
N THR A 74 -12.43 5.94 -22.58
CA THR A 74 -11.69 7.17 -22.89
C THR A 74 -10.18 7.01 -22.77
N LEU A 75 -9.73 5.97 -22.07
CA LEU A 75 -8.33 5.60 -21.93
C LEU A 75 -8.20 4.08 -21.99
N VAL A 76 -7.24 3.60 -22.77
CA VAL A 76 -6.93 2.18 -22.91
C VAL A 76 -5.48 1.93 -22.56
N VAL A 77 -5.25 1.03 -21.59
CA VAL A 77 -3.94 0.72 -21.03
C VAL A 77 -3.64 -0.76 -21.27
N GLY A 78 -2.55 -1.03 -21.97
CA GLY A 78 -2.08 -2.40 -22.22
C GLY A 78 -0.98 -2.81 -21.25
N THR A 79 -0.89 -4.12 -20.94
CA THR A 79 0.20 -4.67 -20.13
C THR A 79 1.14 -5.50 -20.96
N THR A 80 2.45 -5.38 -20.72
CA THR A 80 3.49 -6.15 -21.40
C THR A 80 4.66 -6.46 -20.49
N CYS A 81 5.27 -7.63 -20.65
CA CYS A 81 6.55 -7.98 -20.02
C CYS A 81 7.72 -7.98 -21.01
N ARG A 82 7.44 -7.78 -22.31
CA ARG A 82 8.44 -7.86 -23.37
C ARG A 82 8.95 -6.47 -23.74
N GLY A 83 10.25 -6.35 -24.02
CA GLY A 83 10.83 -5.19 -24.66
C GLY A 83 10.51 -5.14 -26.16
N GLY A 84 10.92 -4.10 -26.85
CA GLY A 84 10.81 -3.92 -28.33
C GLY A 84 10.36 -2.53 -28.73
N LEU A 85 10.36 -2.27 -30.05
CA LEU A 85 10.12 -0.95 -30.63
C LEU A 85 8.77 -0.34 -30.19
N TYR A 86 7.71 -1.13 -30.20
CA TYR A 86 6.35 -0.74 -29.78
C TYR A 86 6.18 -0.54 -28.27
N ARG A 87 7.21 -0.87 -27.47
CA ARG A 87 7.15 -0.93 -26.00
C ARG A 87 8.17 -0.02 -25.32
N LYS A 88 8.89 0.81 -26.10
CA LYS A 88 9.98 1.70 -25.60
C LYS A 88 9.53 2.72 -24.56
N HIS A 89 8.24 3.04 -24.50
CA HIS A 89 7.67 4.04 -23.60
C HIS A 89 6.73 3.42 -22.56
N SER A 90 6.92 2.13 -22.25
CA SER A 90 6.15 1.51 -21.16
C SER A 90 6.61 2.09 -19.82
N GLN A 91 5.65 2.33 -18.94
CA GLN A 91 5.84 2.86 -17.59
C GLN A 91 5.52 1.79 -16.56
N THR A 92 5.96 1.97 -15.32
CA THR A 92 5.60 1.06 -14.23
C THR A 92 4.14 1.28 -13.78
N PRO A 93 3.50 0.29 -13.13
CA PRO A 93 2.16 0.48 -12.56
C PRO A 93 2.07 1.69 -11.63
N HIS A 94 3.10 1.92 -10.82
CA HIS A 94 3.19 3.05 -9.90
C HIS A 94 3.16 4.41 -10.62
N GLU A 95 3.96 4.55 -11.69
CA GLU A 95 4.07 5.81 -12.44
C GLU A 95 2.76 6.19 -13.15
N VAL A 96 2.02 5.21 -13.69
CA VAL A 96 0.78 5.48 -14.43
C VAL A 96 -0.48 5.47 -13.55
N ALA A 97 -0.42 4.93 -12.34
CA ALA A 97 -1.57 4.79 -11.47
C ALA A 97 -2.32 6.12 -11.20
N PRO A 98 -1.65 7.26 -10.96
CA PRO A 98 -2.33 8.55 -10.79
C PRO A 98 -3.12 8.96 -12.04
N THR A 99 -2.55 8.79 -13.23
CA THR A 99 -3.19 9.10 -14.52
C THR A 99 -4.43 8.24 -14.73
N ILE A 100 -4.32 6.93 -14.48
CA ILE A 100 -5.44 5.98 -14.62
C ILE A 100 -6.54 6.31 -13.60
N ALA A 101 -6.18 6.59 -12.35
CA ALA A 101 -7.14 6.93 -11.31
C ALA A 101 -7.89 8.24 -11.63
N ALA A 102 -7.19 9.26 -12.16
CA ALA A 102 -7.79 10.50 -12.60
C ALA A 102 -8.74 10.29 -13.80
N ALA A 103 -8.31 9.54 -14.81
CA ALA A 103 -9.12 9.20 -15.97
C ALA A 103 -10.39 8.42 -15.58
N ALA A 104 -10.27 7.47 -14.65
CA ALA A 104 -11.41 6.68 -14.15
C ALA A 104 -12.44 7.51 -13.36
N ARG A 105 -12.09 8.69 -12.88
CA ARG A 105 -13.06 9.65 -12.30
C ARG A 105 -13.87 10.38 -13.38
N ALA A 106 -13.25 10.65 -14.53
CA ALA A 106 -13.84 11.41 -15.61
C ALA A 106 -14.59 10.53 -16.62
N GLY A 107 -14.16 9.29 -16.83
CA GLY A 107 -14.74 8.40 -17.83
C GLY A 107 -14.33 6.94 -17.62
N LYS A 108 -14.69 6.09 -18.59
CA LYS A 108 -14.32 4.67 -18.53
C LYS A 108 -12.90 4.45 -19.00
N VAL A 109 -12.16 3.65 -18.25
CA VAL A 109 -10.80 3.23 -18.55
C VAL A 109 -10.77 1.71 -18.73
N ALA A 110 -10.12 1.23 -19.80
CA ALA A 110 -9.86 -0.17 -20.00
C ALA A 110 -8.40 -0.50 -19.66
N MET A 111 -8.18 -1.55 -18.86
CA MET A 111 -6.88 -2.16 -18.67
C MET A 111 -6.88 -3.56 -19.28
N ILE A 112 -5.99 -3.79 -20.23
CA ILE A 112 -5.97 -4.99 -21.06
C ILE A 112 -4.83 -5.91 -20.64
N PHE A 113 -5.17 -7.17 -20.39
CA PHE A 113 -4.22 -8.26 -20.16
C PHE A 113 -4.32 -9.30 -21.27
N GLY A 114 -3.18 -9.72 -21.77
CA GLY A 114 -3.08 -10.74 -22.81
C GLY A 114 -3.18 -12.16 -22.27
N PRO A 115 -3.22 -13.16 -23.16
CA PRO A 115 -3.18 -14.57 -22.81
C PRO A 115 -1.85 -14.93 -22.13
N GLU A 116 -1.90 -15.97 -21.28
CA GLU A 116 -0.82 -16.37 -20.37
C GLU A 116 0.45 -16.80 -21.09
N ASP A 117 0.35 -17.36 -22.28
CA ASP A 117 1.48 -17.93 -23.01
C ASP A 117 2.30 -16.92 -23.81
N HIS A 118 1.66 -15.90 -24.38
CA HIS A 118 2.36 -14.95 -25.25
C HIS A 118 2.03 -13.47 -25.00
N GLY A 119 1.15 -13.16 -24.05
CA GLY A 119 0.76 -11.79 -23.73
C GLY A 119 -0.01 -11.11 -24.90
N LEU A 120 -0.09 -9.79 -24.89
CA LEU A 120 -0.69 -9.01 -25.97
C LEU A 120 0.20 -9.04 -27.22
N SER A 121 -0.42 -9.26 -28.39
CA SER A 121 0.25 -9.12 -29.68
C SER A 121 0.48 -7.64 -30.00
N ASN A 122 1.32 -7.35 -31.00
CA ASN A 122 1.53 -5.96 -31.44
C ASN A 122 0.21 -5.33 -31.92
N GLN A 123 -0.62 -6.09 -32.62
CA GLN A 123 -1.94 -5.65 -33.07
C GLN A 123 -2.89 -5.35 -31.88
N ASP A 124 -2.83 -6.16 -30.80
CA ASP A 124 -3.60 -5.89 -29.57
C ASP A 124 -3.12 -4.57 -28.92
N LEU A 125 -1.82 -4.27 -28.99
CA LEU A 125 -1.20 -3.07 -28.39
C LEU A 125 -1.49 -1.78 -29.19
N GLU A 126 -1.81 -1.85 -30.46
CA GLU A 126 -2.20 -0.70 -31.29
C GLU A 126 -3.44 0.03 -30.75
N ALA A 127 -4.29 -0.68 -30.02
CA ALA A 127 -5.46 -0.11 -29.37
C ALA A 127 -5.17 0.62 -28.05
N CYS A 128 -3.92 0.56 -27.54
CA CYS A 128 -3.54 1.07 -26.23
C CYS A 128 -2.85 2.44 -26.34
N GLN A 129 -3.31 3.43 -25.58
CA GLN A 129 -2.66 4.74 -25.46
C GLN A 129 -1.50 4.72 -24.44
N LEU A 130 -1.57 3.86 -23.42
CA LEU A 130 -0.52 3.68 -22.43
C LEU A 130 -0.13 2.22 -22.32
N LEU A 131 1.14 1.98 -22.02
CA LEU A 131 1.67 0.64 -21.78
C LEU A 131 2.28 0.55 -20.40
N ILE A 132 1.96 -0.54 -19.70
CA ILE A 132 2.53 -0.87 -18.39
C ILE A 132 3.46 -2.06 -18.53
N THR A 133 4.64 -1.92 -17.95
CA THR A 133 5.55 -3.02 -17.68
C THR A 133 5.81 -3.12 -16.18
N ILE A 134 5.53 -4.29 -15.59
CA ILE A 134 5.84 -4.56 -14.19
C ILE A 134 7.31 -4.96 -14.11
N PRO A 135 8.16 -4.22 -13.40
CA PRO A 135 9.55 -4.61 -13.20
C PRO A 135 9.64 -5.96 -12.49
N ALA A 136 10.42 -6.87 -13.06
CA ALA A 136 10.68 -8.19 -12.51
C ALA A 136 12.16 -8.55 -12.73
N HIS A 137 12.63 -9.64 -12.10
CA HIS A 137 14.01 -10.08 -12.25
C HIS A 137 14.35 -10.38 -13.72
N ALA A 138 15.54 -9.99 -14.14
CA ALA A 138 15.96 -10.10 -15.56
C ALA A 138 15.83 -11.51 -16.15
N ASP A 139 16.11 -12.54 -15.33
CA ASP A 139 16.06 -13.92 -15.77
C ASP A 139 14.63 -14.47 -15.90
N TYR A 140 13.63 -13.83 -15.25
CA TYR A 140 12.26 -14.31 -15.30
C TYR A 140 11.26 -13.14 -15.18
N GLN A 141 10.98 -12.50 -16.31
CA GLN A 141 10.15 -11.30 -16.39
C GLN A 141 8.64 -11.58 -16.53
N SER A 142 8.27 -12.83 -16.88
CA SER A 142 6.88 -13.18 -17.11
C SER A 142 6.16 -13.49 -15.79
N LEU A 143 5.23 -12.64 -15.40
CA LEU A 143 4.34 -12.86 -14.28
C LEU A 143 3.09 -13.62 -14.71
N ASN A 144 2.53 -14.42 -13.80
CA ASN A 144 1.17 -14.93 -13.97
C ASN A 144 0.20 -13.76 -14.14
N VAL A 145 -0.76 -13.88 -15.05
CA VAL A 145 -1.69 -12.80 -15.39
C VAL A 145 -2.51 -12.29 -14.20
N ALA A 146 -2.89 -13.19 -13.28
CA ALA A 146 -3.61 -12.77 -12.08
C ALA A 146 -2.72 -12.00 -11.09
N GLN A 147 -1.44 -12.38 -10.99
CA GLN A 147 -0.46 -11.64 -10.20
C GLN A 147 -0.20 -10.24 -10.79
N ALA A 148 -0.01 -10.16 -12.10
CA ALA A 148 0.12 -8.88 -12.80
C ALA A 148 -1.10 -7.98 -12.58
N ALA A 149 -2.30 -8.54 -12.66
CA ALA A 149 -3.54 -7.80 -12.43
C ALA A 149 -3.65 -7.28 -10.99
N VAL A 150 -3.25 -8.08 -9.98
CA VAL A 150 -3.24 -7.62 -8.57
C VAL A 150 -2.31 -6.44 -8.39
N ILE A 151 -1.09 -6.50 -8.92
CA ILE A 151 -0.10 -5.40 -8.80
C ILE A 151 -0.66 -4.11 -9.43
N CYS A 152 -1.15 -4.18 -10.66
CA CYS A 152 -1.72 -3.01 -11.33
C CYS A 152 -2.95 -2.45 -10.60
N LEU A 153 -3.86 -3.31 -10.19
CA LEU A 153 -5.07 -2.90 -9.46
C LEU A 153 -4.74 -2.27 -8.11
N TYR A 154 -3.73 -2.78 -7.40
CA TYR A 154 -3.29 -2.27 -6.12
C TYR A 154 -2.73 -0.84 -6.24
N GLU A 155 -1.82 -0.60 -7.19
CA GLU A 155 -1.26 0.73 -7.41
C GLU A 155 -2.35 1.75 -7.81
N ILE A 156 -3.27 1.37 -8.70
CA ILE A 156 -4.38 2.24 -9.10
C ILE A 156 -5.33 2.50 -7.92
N PHE A 157 -5.58 1.48 -7.09
CA PHE A 157 -6.39 1.64 -5.89
C PHE A 157 -5.76 2.63 -4.92
N LEU A 158 -4.46 2.49 -4.61
CA LEU A 158 -3.73 3.44 -3.76
C LEU A 158 -3.81 4.87 -4.32
N ALA A 159 -3.55 5.05 -5.61
CA ALA A 159 -3.65 6.35 -6.27
C ALA A 159 -5.08 6.92 -6.23
N SER A 160 -6.11 6.05 -6.27
CA SER A 160 -7.52 6.46 -6.19
C SER A 160 -7.93 6.94 -4.80
N LEU A 161 -7.29 6.44 -3.75
CA LEU A 161 -7.51 6.87 -2.36
C LEU A 161 -6.98 8.30 -2.13
N GLY A 162 -5.99 8.72 -2.93
CA GLY A 162 -5.29 10.00 -2.75
C GLY A 162 -4.35 9.98 -1.54
N ALA A 163 -3.65 11.09 -1.30
CA ALA A 163 -2.73 11.23 -0.15
C ALA A 163 -3.42 11.13 1.23
N ALA A 164 -4.76 11.12 1.26
CA ALA A 164 -5.54 11.04 2.50
C ALA A 164 -5.67 9.63 3.11
N ALA A 165 -5.20 8.60 2.42
CA ALA A 165 -5.36 7.21 2.89
C ALA A 165 -4.15 6.65 3.66
N VAL A 166 -3.06 7.36 3.69
CA VAL A 166 -1.99 7.13 4.67
C VAL A 166 -2.37 7.99 5.86
N GLU A 167 -2.77 7.36 6.95
CA GLU A 167 -2.95 8.05 8.24
C GLU A 167 -1.69 8.88 8.47
N LYS A 168 -1.86 10.20 8.48
CA LYS A 168 -0.74 11.11 8.59
C LYS A 168 -0.30 11.06 10.04
N ILE A 169 0.67 10.18 10.34
CA ILE A 169 1.29 10.13 11.65
C ILE A 169 1.92 11.52 11.86
N GLU A 170 1.28 12.33 12.69
CA GLU A 170 1.81 13.64 13.07
C GLU A 170 2.94 13.43 14.06
N ARG A 171 4.15 13.43 13.54
CA ARG A 171 5.35 13.33 14.37
C ARG A 171 5.50 14.57 15.24
N ALA A 172 5.97 14.36 16.45
CA ALA A 172 6.30 15.43 17.37
C ALA A 172 7.30 16.41 16.76
N ARG A 173 7.18 17.69 17.15
CA ARG A 173 8.11 18.73 16.70
C ARG A 173 9.51 18.48 17.24
N ALA A 174 10.52 18.83 16.45
CA ALA A 174 11.92 18.66 16.85
C ALA A 174 12.24 19.37 18.18
N GLU A 175 11.66 20.56 18.43
CA GLU A 175 11.85 21.30 19.68
C GLU A 175 11.30 20.56 20.90
N ASP A 176 10.17 19.86 20.76
CA ASP A 176 9.57 19.09 21.86
C ASP A 176 10.35 17.81 22.14
N ILE A 177 10.90 17.20 21.09
CA ILE A 177 11.79 16.04 21.21
C ILE A 177 13.11 16.45 21.88
N GLU A 178 13.70 17.57 21.52
CA GLU A 178 14.91 18.07 22.18
C GLU A 178 14.65 18.39 23.65
N ARG A 179 13.53 19.04 23.97
CA ARG A 179 13.13 19.27 25.36
C ARG A 179 12.92 17.97 26.14
N LEU A 180 12.39 16.93 25.53
CA LEU A 180 12.31 15.61 26.13
C LEU A 180 13.71 15.06 26.49
N TYR A 181 14.68 15.20 25.57
CA TYR A 181 16.04 14.73 25.83
C TYR A 181 16.74 15.53 26.95
N ASP A 182 16.47 16.82 27.09
CA ASP A 182 16.98 17.62 28.19
C ASP A 182 16.43 17.12 29.53
N ILE A 183 15.13 16.90 29.63
CA ILE A 183 14.48 16.36 30.85
C ILE A 183 14.98 14.96 31.16
N MET A 184 15.12 14.10 30.13
CA MET A 184 15.67 12.75 30.27
C MET A 184 17.09 12.79 30.83
N ARG A 185 17.93 13.67 30.29
CA ARG A 185 19.32 13.87 30.72
C ARG A 185 19.40 14.21 32.21
N GLU A 186 18.63 15.21 32.64
CA GLU A 186 18.62 15.65 34.05
C GLU A 186 18.12 14.56 35.02
N ALA A 187 17.03 13.91 34.66
CA ALA A 187 16.46 12.85 35.46
C ALA A 187 17.42 11.65 35.63
N LEU A 188 18.04 11.22 34.51
CA LEU A 188 18.96 10.08 34.48
C LEU A 188 20.31 10.39 35.17
N LEU A 189 20.79 11.64 35.11
CA LEU A 189 21.95 12.07 35.88
C LEU A 189 21.66 12.02 37.39
N LYS A 190 20.49 12.50 37.86
CA LYS A 190 20.10 12.50 39.28
C LYS A 190 20.07 11.11 39.87
N ILE A 191 19.62 10.11 39.13
CA ILE A 191 19.57 8.72 39.64
C ILE A 191 20.88 7.96 39.42
N GLY A 192 21.91 8.61 38.86
CA GLY A 192 23.22 8.00 38.60
C GLY A 192 23.24 6.99 37.45
N PHE A 193 22.21 6.98 36.60
CA PHE A 193 22.19 6.12 35.41
C PHE A 193 23.15 6.61 34.32
N LEU A 194 23.27 7.93 34.12
CA LEU A 194 24.24 8.52 33.23
C LEU A 194 25.53 8.86 34.00
N ASP A 195 26.67 8.58 33.37
CA ASP A 195 27.95 9.04 33.87
C ASP A 195 28.02 10.58 33.78
N SER A 196 28.30 11.23 34.88
CA SER A 196 28.41 12.69 34.95
C SER A 196 29.57 13.26 34.13
N GLN A 197 30.60 12.46 33.85
CA GLN A 197 31.74 12.88 33.02
C GLN A 197 31.45 12.75 31.52
N ASN A 198 30.56 11.80 31.12
CA ASN A 198 30.22 11.60 29.72
C ASN A 198 28.74 11.19 29.55
N PRO A 199 27.78 12.04 29.90
CA PRO A 199 26.34 11.70 29.81
C PRO A 199 25.87 11.51 28.37
N GLU A 200 26.50 12.20 27.42
CA GLU A 200 26.08 12.22 26.01
C GLU A 200 26.25 10.86 25.32
N HIS A 201 27.16 10.01 25.78
CA HIS A 201 27.37 8.69 25.19
C HIS A 201 26.12 7.82 25.24
N MET A 202 25.51 7.69 26.42
CA MET A 202 24.27 6.92 26.59
C MET A 202 23.05 7.65 26.04
N LEU A 203 23.01 8.99 26.19
CA LEU A 203 21.92 9.80 25.66
C LEU A 203 21.83 9.66 24.12
N LEU A 204 22.94 9.56 23.43
CA LEU A 204 22.98 9.30 21.98
C LEU A 204 22.34 7.93 21.63
N ALA A 205 22.50 6.92 22.49
CA ALA A 205 21.86 5.62 22.30
C ALA A 205 20.32 5.75 22.42
N PHE A 206 19.83 6.47 23.41
CA PHE A 206 18.38 6.77 23.55
C PHE A 206 17.87 7.57 22.34
N ARG A 207 18.57 8.59 21.91
CA ARG A 207 18.22 9.35 20.69
C ARG A 207 18.04 8.43 19.49
N ARG A 208 18.96 7.49 19.27
CA ARG A 208 18.89 6.52 18.17
C ARG A 208 17.69 5.57 18.29
N ILE A 209 17.37 5.12 19.52
CA ILE A 209 16.23 4.21 19.75
C ILE A 209 14.92 4.94 19.48
N LEU A 210 14.73 6.10 20.09
CA LEU A 210 13.51 6.90 19.98
C LEU A 210 13.30 7.48 18.58
N ALA A 211 14.39 7.87 17.88
CA ALA A 211 14.32 8.32 16.51
C ALA A 211 13.75 7.24 15.56
N ARG A 212 14.06 5.95 15.80
CA ARG A 212 13.51 4.85 15.01
C ARG A 212 12.02 4.61 15.28
N ALA A 213 11.54 4.95 16.47
CA ALA A 213 10.14 4.85 16.82
C ALA A 213 9.28 5.92 16.12
N GLY A 214 9.87 7.08 15.78
CA GLY A 214 9.14 8.15 15.10
C GLY A 214 8.10 8.80 16.00
N LEU A 215 8.52 9.30 17.16
CA LEU A 215 7.66 9.81 18.24
C LEU A 215 6.57 10.78 17.76
N GLU A 216 5.37 10.58 18.28
CA GLU A 216 4.23 11.49 18.22
C GLU A 216 4.17 12.41 19.45
N ASP A 217 3.35 13.45 19.42
CA ASP A 217 3.16 14.37 20.56
C ASP A 217 2.71 13.65 21.83
N THR A 218 1.94 12.57 21.67
CA THR A 218 1.48 11.74 22.79
C THR A 218 2.64 10.99 23.43
N ASP A 219 3.56 10.45 22.63
CA ASP A 219 4.75 9.74 23.13
C ASP A 219 5.67 10.67 23.89
N VAL A 220 5.92 11.86 23.35
CA VAL A 220 6.73 12.90 24.01
C VAL A 220 6.13 13.27 25.36
N ARG A 221 4.81 13.42 25.48
CA ARG A 221 4.14 13.69 26.75
C ARG A 221 4.28 12.55 27.76
N ILE A 222 4.15 11.31 27.31
CA ILE A 222 4.31 10.11 28.16
C ILE A 222 5.73 10.05 28.71
N PHE A 223 6.75 10.16 27.85
CA PHE A 223 8.15 10.11 28.27
C PHE A 223 8.52 11.30 29.16
N THR A 224 8.05 12.50 28.82
CA THR A 224 8.25 13.69 29.64
C THR A 224 7.66 13.49 31.06
N GLY A 225 6.46 12.94 31.15
CA GLY A 225 5.84 12.60 32.44
C GLY A 225 6.65 11.60 33.23
N LEU A 226 7.13 10.54 32.57
CA LEU A 226 7.97 9.52 33.19
C LEU A 226 9.25 10.12 33.78
N PHE A 227 10.01 10.88 32.99
CA PHE A 227 11.29 11.44 33.45
C PHE A 227 11.11 12.52 34.53
N ARG A 228 10.07 13.33 34.47
CA ARG A 228 9.71 14.24 35.55
C ARG A 228 9.35 13.49 36.85
N GLN A 229 8.69 12.34 36.75
CA GLN A 229 8.37 11.52 37.89
C GLN A 229 9.64 10.88 38.51
N ILE A 230 10.59 10.46 37.67
CA ILE A 230 11.91 9.96 38.11
C ILE A 230 12.67 11.07 38.83
N GLU A 231 12.69 12.26 38.31
CA GLU A 231 13.34 13.42 38.90
C GLU A 231 12.71 13.79 40.24
N TRP A 232 11.40 13.88 40.31
CA TRP A 232 10.66 14.12 41.54
C TRP A 232 10.98 13.06 42.61
N TYR A 233 11.01 11.79 42.21
CA TYR A 233 11.33 10.69 43.14
C TYR A 233 12.76 10.82 43.68
N ALA A 234 13.72 11.14 42.85
CA ALA A 234 15.11 11.37 43.23
C ALA A 234 15.27 12.56 44.20
N ASP A 235 14.46 13.61 44.04
CA ASP A 235 14.50 14.83 44.83
C ASP A 235 13.77 14.74 46.21
N LYS A 236 13.54 13.59 46.75
CA LYS A 236 12.87 13.31 48.04
C LYS A 236 11.47 12.68 47.92
N GLY A 237 10.93 12.48 46.73
CA GLY A 237 9.64 11.84 46.57
C GLY A 237 9.55 10.44 47.17
N TRP A 238 10.68 9.72 47.24
CA TRP A 238 10.76 8.43 47.92
C TRP A 238 10.34 8.50 49.40
N LYS A 239 10.63 9.58 50.12
CA LYS A 239 10.21 9.78 51.52
C LYS A 239 8.68 9.92 51.61
N VAL A 240 8.06 10.63 50.69
CA VAL A 240 6.61 10.80 50.61
C VAL A 240 5.93 9.49 50.25
N VAL A 241 6.52 8.69 49.40
CA VAL A 241 6.03 7.36 49.03
C VAL A 241 6.08 6.43 50.26
N GLU A 242 7.21 6.35 50.93
CA GLU A 242 7.42 5.54 52.14
C GLU A 242 6.44 5.92 53.28
N GLU A 243 6.19 7.22 53.49
CA GLU A 243 5.23 7.68 54.46
C GLU A 243 3.78 7.29 54.14
N LYS A 244 3.41 7.37 52.82
CA LYS A 244 2.09 6.95 52.38
C LYS A 244 1.89 5.45 52.49
N GLU A 245 2.88 4.64 52.17
CA GLU A 245 2.84 3.19 52.35
C GLU A 245 2.67 2.82 53.86
N LYS A 246 3.43 3.45 54.75
CA LYS A 246 3.29 3.28 56.21
C LYS A 246 1.89 3.66 56.69
N ARG A 247 1.19 4.57 56.04
CA ARG A 247 -0.18 5.02 56.35
C ARG A 247 -1.27 4.21 55.64
N GLY A 248 -0.91 3.20 54.83
CA GLY A 248 -1.85 2.36 54.07
C GLY A 248 -2.61 3.10 52.94
N VAL A 249 -2.10 4.23 52.49
CA VAL A 249 -2.71 5.03 51.43
C VAL A 249 -2.20 4.53 50.08
N LYS A 250 -3.10 4.08 49.18
CA LYS A 250 -2.72 3.69 47.81
C LYS A 250 -2.08 4.87 47.07
N ILE A 251 -0.89 4.67 46.57
CA ILE A 251 -0.20 5.59 45.69
C ILE A 251 -0.89 5.46 44.29
N ARG A 252 -1.47 6.55 43.82
CA ARG A 252 -2.00 6.66 42.45
C ARG A 252 -0.94 7.24 41.53
#